data_66f5b8258384ad3aa20050b6f0fd0788
#
_entry.id   66f5b8258384ad3aa20050b6f0fd0788
#
_cell.length_a   1.000
_cell.length_b   1.000
_cell.length_c   1.000
_cell.angle_alpha   90.00
_cell.angle_beta   90.00
_cell.angle_gamma   90.00
#
_symmetry.space_group_name_H-M   'P 1'
#
loop_
_entity.id
_entity.type
_entity.pdbx_description
1 polymer ?
#
loop_
_entity_poly.entity_id
_entity_poly.type
_entity_poly.pdbx_seq_one_letter_code
_entity_poly.pdbx_strand_id
1 'polypeptide(L)'
;GIATYTQAGAVFGLGTLWMALFTLPLTLAIQEACARIALASRQGIFALFRKTLPRSVTLVLLGSFLAANIFNLAADLNMMAASMQLLVPSPRWLWLIGFTALSLGLQVFLRYASYARVLRWLVTALLAYVAVLFFVDLPWREALRQTIWPTFLNGKEYLLIVIAILGTTLSPYLYVWQASEELEETAECRREHVGRAVVCNVNHPGVLSAMRFDVSVGMVVSNLVFWCIVAASAATLHAHGITDVATADQAAAVLRPLVGPIATVLFTLGIVGTGLLTLPVLAGSAAYALAEVQDWRRSLNDDWRASPKFYGAIAASMALGLLLTTWEVPPIKMLLWSAIANALLAPPLLAGILWIGNRRDVMKECVNGRWSNAGVGLAFVVMTISAGVWAWLVLVT
;
A
#
# COMPACT_ATOMS: atom_id res chain seq x y z
N GLY A 1 -4.02 4.48 -3.52
CA GLY A 1 -4.57 5.26 -2.39
C GLY A 1 -5.17 6.58 -2.84
N ILE A 2 -4.41 7.47 -3.54
CA ILE A 2 -4.84 8.84 -3.86
C ILE A 2 -6.22 8.86 -4.55
N ALA A 3 -6.42 8.09 -5.61
CA ALA A 3 -7.70 8.08 -6.34
C ALA A 3 -8.87 7.58 -5.48
N THR A 4 -8.67 6.57 -4.64
CA THR A 4 -9.70 6.06 -3.72
C THR A 4 -10.11 7.11 -2.70
N TYR A 5 -9.15 7.84 -2.13
CA TYR A 5 -9.39 8.91 -1.17
C TYR A 5 -10.05 10.13 -1.81
N THR A 6 -9.62 10.48 -3.04
CA THR A 6 -10.25 11.56 -3.83
C THR A 6 -11.71 11.22 -4.13
N GLN A 7 -12.00 9.99 -4.57
CA GLN A 7 -13.36 9.52 -4.83
C GLN A 7 -14.21 9.53 -3.55
N ALA A 8 -13.64 9.09 -2.42
CA ALA A 8 -14.32 9.10 -1.14
C ALA A 8 -14.74 10.52 -0.72
N GLY A 9 -13.83 11.49 -0.84
CA GLY A 9 -14.11 12.90 -0.56
C GLY A 9 -15.10 13.54 -1.54
N ALA A 10 -15.00 13.22 -2.82
CA ALA A 10 -15.89 13.72 -3.86
C ALA A 10 -17.34 13.22 -3.69
N VAL A 11 -17.53 11.93 -3.41
CA VAL A 11 -18.88 11.33 -3.28
C VAL A 11 -19.50 11.64 -1.92
N PHE A 12 -18.76 11.43 -0.84
CA PHE A 12 -19.31 11.45 0.52
C PHE A 12 -18.88 12.64 1.37
N GLY A 13 -18.20 13.61 0.74
CA GLY A 13 -17.72 14.80 1.44
C GLY A 13 -16.81 14.42 2.63
N LEU A 14 -17.12 14.97 3.80
CA LEU A 14 -16.35 14.71 5.02
C LEU A 14 -16.73 13.38 5.72
N GLY A 15 -17.75 12.65 5.24
CA GLY A 15 -18.30 11.48 5.91
C GLY A 15 -17.37 10.27 6.01
N THR A 16 -16.20 10.29 5.35
CA THR A 16 -15.18 9.22 5.42
C THR A 16 -13.91 9.62 6.19
N LEU A 17 -13.82 10.86 6.72
CA LEU A 17 -12.63 11.36 7.44
C LEU A 17 -12.27 10.54 8.68
N TRP A 18 -13.27 10.00 9.38
CA TRP A 18 -13.06 9.16 10.57
C TRP A 18 -12.19 7.95 10.28
N MET A 19 -12.18 7.47 9.04
CA MET A 19 -11.38 6.31 8.67
C MET A 19 -9.88 6.56 8.77
N ALA A 20 -9.40 7.79 8.55
CA ALA A 20 -8.00 8.12 8.73
C ALA A 20 -7.54 7.92 10.18
N LEU A 21 -8.37 8.31 11.15
CA LEU A 21 -8.08 8.09 12.56
C LEU A 21 -8.22 6.62 12.95
N PHE A 22 -9.24 5.94 12.46
CA PHE A 22 -9.55 4.55 12.80
C PHE A 22 -8.54 3.55 12.21
N THR A 23 -8.08 3.77 10.97
CA THR A 23 -7.13 2.85 10.31
C THR A 23 -5.71 2.99 10.84
N LEU A 24 -5.33 4.13 11.41
CA LEU A 24 -3.98 4.37 11.93
C LEU A 24 -3.52 3.33 12.96
N PRO A 25 -4.25 3.04 14.05
CA PRO A 25 -3.82 2.02 15.00
C PRO A 25 -3.79 0.61 14.41
N LEU A 26 -4.64 0.33 13.41
CA LEU A 26 -4.66 -0.96 12.73
C LEU A 26 -3.41 -1.16 11.86
N THR A 27 -3.06 -0.15 11.05
CA THR A 27 -1.84 -0.18 10.22
C THR A 27 -0.59 -0.30 11.08
N LEU A 28 -0.48 0.49 12.15
CA LEU A 28 0.63 0.43 13.11
C LEU A 28 0.79 -0.98 13.71
N ALA A 29 -0.31 -1.58 14.16
CA ALA A 29 -0.27 -2.91 14.77
C ALA A 29 0.16 -4.00 13.77
N ILE A 30 -0.33 -3.94 12.53
CA ILE A 30 -0.01 -4.92 11.49
C ILE A 30 1.46 -4.79 11.07
N GLN A 31 1.90 -3.57 10.75
CA GLN A 31 3.26 -3.32 10.28
C GLN A 31 4.29 -3.69 11.37
N GLU A 32 4.05 -3.30 12.61
CA GLU A 32 4.89 -3.70 13.76
C GLU A 32 4.93 -5.21 13.95
N ALA A 33 3.80 -5.90 13.82
CA ALA A 33 3.76 -7.35 13.94
C ALA A 33 4.54 -8.04 12.81
N CYS A 34 4.41 -7.60 11.55
CA CYS A 34 5.14 -8.15 10.40
C CYS A 34 6.65 -7.94 10.52
N ALA A 35 7.08 -6.72 10.86
CA ALA A 35 8.48 -6.38 11.10
C ALA A 35 9.07 -7.23 12.24
N ARG A 36 8.38 -7.34 13.37
CA ARG A 36 8.81 -8.13 14.50
C ARG A 36 8.88 -9.63 14.20
N ILE A 37 7.91 -10.18 13.44
CA ILE A 37 7.94 -11.58 12.99
C ILE A 37 9.21 -11.82 12.16
N ALA A 38 9.52 -10.93 11.21
CA ALA A 38 10.71 -11.05 10.36
C ALA A 38 12.00 -10.99 11.19
N LEU A 39 12.13 -10.03 12.09
CA LEU A 39 13.28 -9.88 12.98
C LEU A 39 13.47 -11.08 13.91
N ALA A 40 12.40 -11.58 14.53
CA ALA A 40 12.45 -12.68 15.49
C ALA A 40 12.73 -14.03 14.83
N SER A 41 12.05 -14.32 13.72
CA SER A 41 12.16 -15.60 13.00
C SER A 41 13.32 -15.64 12.00
N ARG A 42 13.80 -14.47 11.55
CA ARG A 42 14.73 -14.30 10.43
C ARG A 42 14.20 -14.89 9.12
N GLN A 43 12.88 -14.89 8.96
CA GLN A 43 12.19 -15.44 7.82
C GLN A 43 11.04 -14.52 7.42
N GLY A 44 10.72 -14.51 6.11
CA GLY A 44 9.56 -13.77 5.62
C GLY A 44 8.24 -14.51 5.91
N ILE A 45 7.15 -13.82 5.68
CA ILE A 45 5.79 -14.28 6.04
C ILE A 45 5.43 -15.58 5.29
N PHE A 46 5.67 -15.64 3.98
CA PHE A 46 5.35 -16.83 3.18
C PHE A 46 6.29 -18.00 3.43
N ALA A 47 7.55 -17.75 3.85
CA ALA A 47 8.46 -18.81 4.29
C ALA A 47 7.93 -19.50 5.58
N LEU A 48 7.35 -18.71 6.47
CA LEU A 48 6.70 -19.22 7.69
C LEU A 48 5.40 -19.96 7.36
N PHE A 49 4.57 -19.44 6.45
CA PHE A 49 3.37 -20.13 5.98
C PHE A 49 3.72 -21.50 5.37
N ARG A 50 4.75 -21.58 4.51
CA ARG A 50 5.23 -22.84 3.95
C ARG A 50 5.59 -23.87 5.01
N LYS A 51 6.18 -23.44 6.13
CA LYS A 51 6.61 -24.34 7.22
C LYS A 51 5.48 -24.76 8.15
N THR A 52 4.43 -23.95 8.27
CA THR A 52 3.44 -24.08 9.32
C THR A 52 2.05 -24.45 8.80
N LEU A 53 1.73 -24.12 7.55
CA LEU A 53 0.43 -24.40 6.93
C LEU A 53 0.54 -25.57 5.94
N PRO A 54 -0.59 -26.27 5.66
CA PRO A 54 -0.66 -27.24 4.58
C PRO A 54 -0.24 -26.60 3.24
N ARG A 55 0.43 -27.36 2.39
CA ARG A 55 0.95 -26.89 1.09
C ARG A 55 -0.15 -26.29 0.22
N SER A 56 -1.33 -26.91 0.19
CA SER A 56 -2.50 -26.42 -0.58
C SER A 56 -2.92 -25.02 -0.12
N VAL A 57 -3.03 -24.79 1.19
CA VAL A 57 -3.41 -23.49 1.75
C VAL A 57 -2.35 -22.45 1.41
N THR A 58 -1.07 -22.77 1.58
CA THR A 58 0.04 -21.85 1.24
C THR A 58 0.02 -21.48 -0.25
N LEU A 59 -0.24 -22.44 -1.15
CA LEU A 59 -0.30 -22.17 -2.60
C LEU A 59 -1.52 -21.34 -2.98
N VAL A 60 -2.67 -21.54 -2.35
CA VAL A 60 -3.87 -20.71 -2.57
C VAL A 60 -3.63 -19.29 -2.09
N LEU A 61 -3.05 -19.11 -0.89
CA LEU A 61 -2.69 -17.77 -0.39
C LEU A 61 -1.67 -17.08 -1.29
N LEU A 62 -0.64 -17.79 -1.73
CA LEU A 62 0.36 -17.26 -2.67
C LEU A 62 -0.28 -16.85 -4.00
N GLY A 63 -1.07 -17.73 -4.61
CA GLY A 63 -1.74 -17.46 -5.89
C GLY A 63 -2.67 -16.24 -5.81
N SER A 64 -3.48 -16.15 -4.76
CA SER A 64 -4.35 -15.00 -4.51
C SER A 64 -3.55 -13.71 -4.27
N PHE A 65 -2.44 -13.80 -3.54
CA PHE A 65 -1.54 -12.69 -3.27
C PHE A 65 -0.86 -12.19 -4.54
N LEU A 66 -0.34 -13.08 -5.38
CA LEU A 66 0.26 -12.73 -6.67
C LEU A 66 -0.77 -12.08 -7.60
N ALA A 67 -1.97 -12.65 -7.70
CA ALA A 67 -3.06 -12.10 -8.52
C ALA A 67 -3.45 -10.67 -8.08
N ALA A 68 -3.62 -10.44 -6.78
CA ALA A 68 -3.92 -9.12 -6.24
C ALA A 68 -2.80 -8.11 -6.53
N ASN A 69 -1.53 -8.49 -6.35
CA ASN A 69 -0.39 -7.61 -6.64
C ASN A 69 -0.27 -7.27 -8.14
N ILE A 70 -0.45 -8.25 -9.02
CA ILE A 70 -0.44 -8.03 -10.47
C ILE A 70 -1.58 -7.09 -10.89
N PHE A 71 -2.75 -7.23 -10.28
CA PHE A 71 -3.88 -6.35 -10.53
C PHE A 71 -3.62 -4.92 -10.02
N ASN A 72 -3.00 -4.76 -8.83
CA ASN A 72 -2.54 -3.47 -8.32
C ASN A 72 -1.49 -2.82 -9.24
N LEU A 73 -0.50 -3.59 -9.74
CA LEU A 73 0.48 -3.12 -10.72
C LEU A 73 -0.19 -2.55 -11.96
N ALA A 74 -1.16 -3.28 -12.51
CA ALA A 74 -1.92 -2.84 -13.67
C ALA A 74 -2.70 -1.55 -13.40
N ALA A 75 -3.32 -1.44 -12.23
CA ALA A 75 -4.08 -0.26 -11.82
C ALA A 75 -3.19 0.98 -11.66
N ASP A 76 -2.02 0.83 -11.03
CA ASP A 76 -1.05 1.91 -10.86
C ASP A 76 -0.44 2.35 -12.19
N LEU A 77 0.00 1.42 -13.05
CA LEU A 77 0.49 1.72 -14.39
C LEU A 77 -0.54 2.49 -15.23
N ASN A 78 -1.80 2.07 -15.15
CA ASN A 78 -2.92 2.70 -15.81
C ASN A 78 -3.11 4.15 -15.36
N MET A 79 -3.07 4.40 -14.05
CA MET A 79 -3.24 5.73 -13.49
C MET A 79 -2.07 6.65 -13.82
N MET A 80 -0.83 6.12 -13.76
CA MET A 80 0.37 6.86 -14.17
C MET A 80 0.30 7.28 -15.64
N ALA A 81 -0.06 6.35 -16.53
CA ALA A 81 -0.18 6.63 -17.96
C ALA A 81 -1.29 7.66 -18.25
N ALA A 82 -2.46 7.52 -17.61
CA ALA A 82 -3.56 8.47 -17.76
C ALA A 82 -3.18 9.87 -17.25
N SER A 83 -2.48 9.96 -16.12
CA SER A 83 -2.02 11.24 -15.58
C SER A 83 -0.99 11.91 -16.50
N MET A 84 -0.07 11.13 -17.09
CA MET A 84 0.95 11.66 -18.00
C MET A 84 0.36 12.14 -19.32
N GLN A 85 -0.71 11.50 -19.82
CA GLN A 85 -1.44 11.96 -21.00
C GLN A 85 -2.07 13.35 -20.83
N LEU A 86 -2.35 13.80 -19.60
CA LEU A 86 -2.83 15.16 -19.33
C LEU A 86 -1.77 16.23 -19.62
N LEU A 87 -0.48 15.88 -19.50
CA LEU A 87 0.62 16.81 -19.75
C LEU A 87 1.14 16.72 -21.19
N VAL A 88 1.26 15.49 -21.69
CA VAL A 88 1.80 15.21 -23.02
C VAL A 88 0.81 14.33 -23.78
N PRO A 89 0.00 14.91 -24.69
CA PRO A 89 -0.92 14.17 -25.53
C PRO A 89 -0.15 13.18 -26.43
N SER A 90 -0.18 11.92 -26.06
CA SER A 90 0.53 10.83 -26.77
C SER A 90 -0.18 9.49 -26.56
N PRO A 91 0.08 8.49 -27.39
CA PRO A 91 -0.55 7.18 -27.25
C PRO A 91 -0.28 6.58 -25.85
N ARG A 92 -1.33 6.10 -25.19
CA ARG A 92 -1.28 5.54 -23.82
C ARG A 92 -0.26 4.41 -23.67
N TRP A 93 -0.16 3.53 -24.67
CA TRP A 93 0.77 2.41 -24.66
C TRP A 93 2.24 2.84 -24.51
N LEU A 94 2.60 4.04 -25.01
CA LEU A 94 3.95 4.59 -24.87
C LEU A 94 4.31 4.80 -23.39
N TRP A 95 3.39 5.39 -22.63
CA TRP A 95 3.58 5.61 -21.19
C TRP A 95 3.55 4.33 -20.39
N LEU A 96 2.64 3.39 -20.72
CA LEU A 96 2.56 2.09 -20.07
C LEU A 96 3.87 1.30 -20.22
N ILE A 97 4.39 1.19 -21.44
CA ILE A 97 5.67 0.51 -21.70
C ILE A 97 6.82 1.31 -21.08
N GLY A 98 6.83 2.64 -21.23
CA GLY A 98 7.86 3.52 -20.69
C GLY A 98 8.00 3.40 -19.18
N PHE A 99 6.89 3.47 -18.43
CA PHE A 99 6.91 3.34 -16.97
C PHE A 99 7.26 1.92 -16.52
N THR A 100 6.78 0.90 -17.24
CA THR A 100 7.15 -0.50 -16.96
C THR A 100 8.65 -0.71 -17.15
N ALA A 101 9.20 -0.27 -18.28
CA ALA A 101 10.63 -0.39 -18.58
C ALA A 101 11.48 0.44 -17.61
N LEU A 102 11.06 1.66 -17.30
CA LEU A 102 11.75 2.53 -16.32
C LEU A 102 11.78 1.88 -14.94
N SER A 103 10.61 1.44 -14.43
CA SER A 103 10.51 0.83 -13.11
C SER A 103 11.33 -0.47 -13.03
N LEU A 104 11.26 -1.31 -14.06
CA LEU A 104 12.05 -2.54 -14.12
C LEU A 104 13.56 -2.23 -14.22
N GLY A 105 13.94 -1.25 -15.03
CA GLY A 105 15.33 -0.79 -15.15
C GLY A 105 15.87 -0.27 -13.81
N LEU A 106 15.09 0.54 -13.10
CA LEU A 106 15.47 1.02 -11.77
C LEU A 106 15.69 -0.14 -10.79
N GLN A 107 14.81 -1.15 -10.78
CA GLN A 107 14.90 -2.30 -9.88
C GLN A 107 16.07 -3.24 -10.22
N VAL A 108 16.42 -3.39 -11.49
CA VAL A 108 17.48 -4.31 -11.94
C VAL A 108 18.87 -3.69 -11.84
N PHE A 109 19.00 -2.40 -12.15
CA PHE A 109 20.30 -1.73 -12.28
C PHE A 109 20.67 -0.83 -11.10
N LEU A 110 19.69 -0.42 -10.28
CA LEU A 110 19.95 0.44 -9.12
C LEU A 110 19.51 -0.24 -7.83
N ARG A 111 20.30 -0.04 -6.77
CA ARG A 111 19.89 -0.47 -5.43
C ARG A 111 18.65 0.31 -5.00
N TYR A 112 17.68 -0.39 -4.41
CA TYR A 112 16.41 0.20 -3.97
C TYR A 112 16.61 1.48 -3.15
N ALA A 113 17.48 1.46 -2.14
CA ALA A 113 17.77 2.60 -1.28
C ALA A 113 18.24 3.85 -2.05
N SER A 114 18.91 3.69 -3.18
CA SER A 114 19.45 4.80 -3.97
C SER A 114 18.37 5.52 -4.77
N TYR A 115 17.56 4.79 -5.51
CA TYR A 115 16.50 5.44 -6.30
C TYR A 115 15.30 5.85 -5.44
N ALA A 116 14.97 5.12 -4.38
CA ALA A 116 13.91 5.50 -3.44
C ALA A 116 14.18 6.86 -2.79
N ARG A 117 15.44 7.21 -2.53
CA ARG A 117 15.83 8.53 -2.01
C ARG A 117 15.48 9.65 -2.98
N VAL A 118 15.70 9.46 -4.27
CA VAL A 118 15.33 10.44 -5.30
C VAL A 118 13.82 10.53 -5.46
N LEU A 119 13.13 9.39 -5.54
CA LEU A 119 11.69 9.36 -5.73
C LEU A 119 10.90 9.92 -4.54
N ARG A 120 11.45 9.85 -3.32
CA ARG A 120 10.84 10.50 -2.14
C ARG A 120 10.62 12.00 -2.35
N TRP A 121 11.47 12.69 -3.11
CA TRP A 121 11.25 14.09 -3.47
C TRP A 121 10.02 14.30 -4.35
N LEU A 122 9.69 13.34 -5.22
CA LEU A 122 8.45 13.42 -6.02
C LEU A 122 7.20 13.21 -5.15
N VAL A 123 7.31 12.39 -4.09
CA VAL A 123 6.21 12.18 -3.13
C VAL A 123 5.93 13.46 -2.33
N THR A 124 6.89 14.38 -2.18
CA THR A 124 6.63 15.68 -1.53
C THR A 124 5.58 16.51 -2.27
N ALA A 125 5.33 16.22 -3.55
CA ALA A 125 4.20 16.81 -4.28
C ALA A 125 2.84 16.52 -3.60
N LEU A 126 2.71 15.44 -2.84
CA LEU A 126 1.50 15.14 -2.07
C LEU A 126 1.27 16.13 -0.92
N LEU A 127 2.30 16.83 -0.47
CA LEU A 127 2.15 17.93 0.50
C LEU A 127 1.30 19.08 -0.06
N ALA A 128 1.12 19.14 -1.39
CA ALA A 128 0.16 20.05 -1.98
C ALA A 128 -1.27 19.82 -1.49
N TYR A 129 -1.66 18.58 -1.16
CA TYR A 129 -2.97 18.30 -0.57
C TYR A 129 -3.09 18.88 0.84
N VAL A 130 -1.98 18.97 1.58
CA VAL A 130 -1.96 19.67 2.88
C VAL A 130 -2.08 21.18 2.65
N ALA A 131 -1.30 21.71 1.68
CA ALA A 131 -1.31 23.13 1.38
C ALA A 131 -2.66 23.61 0.86
N VAL A 132 -3.34 22.85 0.02
CA VAL A 132 -4.65 23.22 -0.56
C VAL A 132 -5.70 23.51 0.51
N LEU A 133 -5.62 22.84 1.67
CA LEU A 133 -6.57 23.05 2.77
C LEU A 133 -6.57 24.47 3.34
N PHE A 134 -5.49 25.23 3.12
CA PHE A 134 -5.40 26.64 3.53
C PHE A 134 -5.96 27.62 2.49
N PHE A 135 -6.30 27.12 1.29
CA PHE A 135 -6.81 27.92 0.17
C PHE A 135 -8.26 27.59 -0.20
N VAL A 136 -8.87 26.64 0.50
CA VAL A 136 -10.27 26.26 0.29
C VAL A 136 -11.08 26.52 1.56
N ASP A 137 -12.36 26.78 1.41
CA ASP A 137 -13.29 27.01 2.53
C ASP A 137 -13.66 25.67 3.19
N LEU A 138 -12.69 25.09 3.92
CA LEU A 138 -12.92 23.87 4.68
C LEU A 138 -13.64 24.22 6.00
N PRO A 139 -14.80 23.62 6.30
CA PRO A 139 -15.45 23.77 7.59
C PRO A 139 -14.70 22.98 8.67
N TRP A 140 -13.60 23.51 9.18
CA TRP A 140 -12.67 22.86 10.10
C TRP A 140 -13.36 22.22 11.31
N ARG A 141 -14.33 22.91 11.89
CA ARG A 141 -15.09 22.37 13.03
C ARG A 141 -15.82 21.08 12.68
N GLU A 142 -16.45 21.05 11.51
CA GLU A 142 -17.18 19.88 11.04
C GLU A 142 -16.20 18.77 10.58
N ALA A 143 -15.10 19.12 9.91
CA ALA A 143 -14.07 18.18 9.52
C ALA A 143 -13.46 17.46 10.74
N LEU A 144 -13.11 18.18 11.79
CA LEU A 144 -12.61 17.60 13.04
C LEU A 144 -13.69 16.77 13.75
N ARG A 145 -14.93 17.25 13.76
CA ARG A 145 -16.05 16.51 14.34
C ARG A 145 -16.25 15.17 13.61
N GLN A 146 -16.30 15.17 12.26
CA GLN A 146 -16.47 13.97 11.45
C GLN A 146 -15.27 13.02 11.54
N THR A 147 -14.09 13.53 11.89
CA THR A 147 -12.89 12.68 12.14
C THR A 147 -13.03 11.90 13.43
N ILE A 148 -13.56 12.51 14.50
CA ILE A 148 -13.66 11.90 15.83
C ILE A 148 -14.99 11.17 16.00
N TRP A 149 -16.08 11.72 15.49
CA TRP A 149 -17.44 11.20 15.63
C TRP A 149 -17.99 10.81 14.26
N PRO A 150 -17.87 9.54 13.86
CA PRO A 150 -18.26 9.10 12.54
C PRO A 150 -19.76 9.27 12.30
N THR A 151 -20.12 9.80 11.16
CA THR A 151 -21.48 9.77 10.64
C THR A 151 -21.57 8.66 9.62
N PHE A 152 -22.23 7.55 9.99
CA PHE A 152 -22.41 6.44 9.05
C PHE A 152 -23.50 6.81 8.04
N LEU A 153 -23.13 6.85 6.78
CA LEU A 153 -24.04 7.06 5.68
C LEU A 153 -24.62 5.72 5.23
N ASN A 154 -25.91 5.69 4.93
CA ASN A 154 -26.57 4.49 4.41
C ASN A 154 -26.39 4.39 2.90
N GLY A 155 -26.17 3.19 2.40
CA GLY A 155 -26.13 2.91 0.97
C GLY A 155 -25.00 1.99 0.56
N LYS A 156 -25.22 1.26 -0.54
CA LYS A 156 -24.27 0.32 -1.12
C LYS A 156 -22.95 0.99 -1.50
N GLU A 157 -23.04 2.19 -2.09
CA GLU A 157 -21.87 2.94 -2.55
C GLU A 157 -20.96 3.37 -1.39
N TYR A 158 -21.54 3.77 -0.26
CA TYR A 158 -20.76 4.10 0.94
C TYR A 158 -20.01 2.88 1.49
N LEU A 159 -20.68 1.73 1.58
CA LEU A 159 -20.04 0.49 2.02
C LEU A 159 -18.91 0.06 1.09
N LEU A 160 -19.08 0.17 -0.23
CA LEU A 160 -18.03 -0.15 -1.20
C LEU A 160 -16.81 0.77 -1.07
N ILE A 161 -17.02 2.06 -0.85
CA ILE A 161 -15.92 3.02 -0.63
C ILE A 161 -15.22 2.75 0.71
N VAL A 162 -15.94 2.44 1.77
CA VAL A 162 -15.34 2.05 3.07
C VAL A 162 -14.46 0.80 2.90
N ILE A 163 -14.96 -0.23 2.21
CA ILE A 163 -14.20 -1.45 1.90
C ILE A 163 -12.96 -1.12 1.07
N ALA A 164 -13.09 -0.26 0.06
CA ALA A 164 -11.97 0.15 -0.78
C ALA A 164 -10.92 0.95 0.02
N ILE A 165 -11.32 1.86 0.91
CA ILE A 165 -10.41 2.58 1.80
C ILE A 165 -9.66 1.60 2.72
N LEU A 166 -10.36 0.65 3.34
CA LEU A 166 -9.75 -0.36 4.17
C LEU A 166 -8.74 -1.21 3.37
N GLY A 167 -9.12 -1.66 2.18
CA GLY A 167 -8.28 -2.49 1.32
C GLY A 167 -7.03 -1.76 0.80
N THR A 168 -7.12 -0.47 0.50
CA THR A 168 -5.95 0.32 0.06
C THR A 168 -5.05 0.74 1.23
N THR A 169 -5.62 0.94 2.43
CA THR A 169 -4.87 1.36 3.62
C THR A 169 -4.22 0.17 4.34
N LEU A 170 -4.94 -0.96 4.43
CA LEU A 170 -4.51 -2.20 5.07
C LEU A 170 -4.11 -3.24 3.99
N SER A 171 -3.30 -2.83 3.02
CA SER A 171 -2.99 -3.67 1.85
C SER A 171 -2.05 -4.83 2.20
N PRO A 172 -2.38 -6.07 1.79
CA PRO A 172 -1.59 -7.27 2.07
C PRO A 172 -0.15 -7.23 1.57
N TYR A 173 0.14 -6.56 0.45
CA TYR A 173 1.49 -6.46 -0.08
C TYR A 173 2.44 -5.73 0.88
N LEU A 174 1.92 -4.79 1.68
CA LEU A 174 2.71 -4.09 2.70
C LEU A 174 3.15 -5.03 3.84
N TYR A 175 2.38 -6.08 4.14
CA TYR A 175 2.75 -7.05 5.19
C TYR A 175 4.01 -7.83 4.80
N VAL A 176 4.04 -8.30 3.55
CA VAL A 176 5.18 -9.04 3.01
C VAL A 176 6.36 -8.11 2.78
N TRP A 177 6.11 -6.91 2.25
CA TRP A 177 7.15 -5.90 2.02
C TRP A 177 7.86 -5.52 3.32
N GLN A 178 7.11 -5.13 4.36
CA GLN A 178 7.68 -4.77 5.65
C GLN A 178 8.55 -5.88 6.24
N ALA A 179 8.06 -7.12 6.20
CA ALA A 179 8.84 -8.26 6.69
C ALA A 179 10.12 -8.49 5.88
N SER A 180 10.07 -8.30 4.55
CA SER A 180 11.22 -8.49 3.68
C SER A 180 12.24 -7.36 3.81
N GLU A 181 11.79 -6.13 3.96
CA GLU A 181 12.64 -4.94 4.16
C GLU A 181 13.46 -5.05 5.45
N GLU A 182 12.83 -5.44 6.55
CA GLU A 182 13.52 -5.69 7.82
C GLU A 182 14.60 -6.78 7.70
N LEU A 183 14.37 -7.80 6.90
CA LEU A 183 15.37 -8.85 6.64
C LEU A 183 16.55 -8.32 5.84
N GLU A 184 16.30 -7.50 4.82
CA GLU A 184 17.33 -6.86 4.00
C GLU A 184 18.19 -5.89 4.83
N GLU A 185 17.57 -5.02 5.63
CA GLU A 185 18.25 -4.07 6.50
C GLU A 185 19.12 -4.80 7.55
N THR A 186 18.57 -5.86 8.16
CA THR A 186 19.34 -6.69 9.10
C THR A 186 20.52 -7.36 8.43
N ALA A 187 20.38 -7.82 7.18
CA ALA A 187 21.47 -8.42 6.41
C ALA A 187 22.55 -7.39 6.06
N GLU A 188 22.15 -6.17 5.66
CA GLU A 188 23.07 -5.07 5.35
C GLU A 188 23.83 -4.59 6.60
N CYS A 189 23.12 -4.38 7.71
CA CYS A 189 23.73 -4.05 9.00
C CYS A 189 24.82 -5.06 9.40
N ARG A 190 24.59 -6.35 9.19
CA ARG A 190 25.58 -7.39 9.47
C ARG A 190 26.78 -7.35 8.52
N ARG A 191 26.59 -6.96 7.25
CA ARG A 191 27.67 -6.81 6.28
C ARG A 191 28.57 -5.61 6.65
N GLU A 192 27.99 -4.50 7.07
CA GLU A 192 28.71 -3.29 7.42
C GLU A 192 29.45 -3.39 8.78
N HIS A 193 28.86 -4.11 9.74
CA HIS A 193 29.38 -4.25 11.10
C HIS A 193 29.96 -5.64 11.35
N VAL A 194 30.81 -6.13 10.44
CA VAL A 194 31.53 -7.40 10.60
C VAL A 194 32.35 -7.36 11.91
N GLY A 195 31.96 -8.21 12.89
CA GLY A 195 32.55 -8.24 14.22
C GLY A 195 31.74 -7.59 15.37
N ARG A 196 30.66 -6.85 15.07
CA ARG A 196 29.75 -6.26 16.06
C ARG A 196 28.33 -6.86 15.97
N ALA A 197 28.24 -8.17 16.01
CA ALA A 197 26.95 -8.90 15.86
C ALA A 197 25.87 -8.51 16.88
N VAL A 198 26.23 -7.79 17.95
CA VAL A 198 25.30 -7.36 19.01
C VAL A 198 24.36 -6.26 18.53
N VAL A 199 24.81 -5.36 17.66
CA VAL A 199 24.04 -4.18 17.23
C VAL A 199 22.87 -4.55 16.29
N CYS A 200 22.99 -5.66 15.55
CA CYS A 200 21.99 -6.11 14.57
C CYS A 200 21.13 -7.29 15.11
N ASN A 201 21.03 -7.44 16.43
CA ASN A 201 20.27 -8.53 17.07
C ASN A 201 18.92 -7.99 17.57
N VAL A 202 17.85 -8.70 17.26
CA VAL A 202 16.49 -8.39 17.73
C VAL A 202 16.37 -8.28 19.27
N ASN A 203 17.22 -8.98 20.00
CA ASN A 203 17.27 -8.92 21.47
C ASN A 203 17.93 -7.63 21.99
N HIS A 204 18.48 -6.78 21.09
CA HIS A 204 18.99 -5.47 21.51
C HIS A 204 17.82 -4.50 21.63
N PRO A 205 17.58 -3.88 22.80
CA PRO A 205 16.41 -3.00 23.04
C PRO A 205 16.26 -1.87 22.03
N GLY A 206 17.37 -1.37 21.49
CA GLY A 206 17.41 -0.30 20.49
C GLY A 206 16.85 -0.69 19.12
N VAL A 207 16.98 -1.94 18.69
CA VAL A 207 16.53 -2.38 17.36
C VAL A 207 15.00 -2.33 17.25
N LEU A 208 14.31 -2.91 18.23
CA LEU A 208 12.84 -2.88 18.26
C LEU A 208 12.27 -1.47 18.42
N SER A 209 12.93 -0.61 19.21
CA SER A 209 12.46 0.78 19.38
C SER A 209 12.67 1.62 18.12
N ALA A 210 13.78 1.45 17.42
CA ALA A 210 14.05 2.12 16.14
C ALA A 210 13.04 1.70 15.07
N MET A 211 12.81 0.40 14.90
CA MET A 211 11.80 -0.15 13.99
C MET A 211 10.40 0.40 14.29
N ARG A 212 9.98 0.39 15.57
CA ARG A 212 8.68 0.94 15.97
C ARG A 212 8.55 2.43 15.69
N PHE A 213 9.62 3.19 15.89
CA PHE A 213 9.63 4.62 15.60
C PHE A 213 9.47 4.86 14.11
N ASP A 214 10.23 4.16 13.26
CA ASP A 214 10.17 4.28 11.80
C ASP A 214 8.79 3.93 11.25
N VAL A 215 8.26 2.77 11.62
CA VAL A 215 6.88 2.35 11.29
C VAL A 215 5.85 3.39 11.74
N SER A 216 6.01 3.93 12.96
CA SER A 216 5.04 4.91 13.50
C SER A 216 5.04 6.20 12.72
N VAL A 217 6.22 6.75 12.41
CA VAL A 217 6.35 7.98 11.63
C VAL A 217 5.77 7.79 10.21
N GLY A 218 6.14 6.70 9.55
CA GLY A 218 5.63 6.40 8.20
C GLY A 218 4.10 6.29 8.16
N MET A 219 3.50 5.55 9.10
CA MET A 219 2.05 5.34 9.13
C MET A 219 1.28 6.62 9.51
N VAL A 220 1.79 7.42 10.46
CA VAL A 220 1.18 8.72 10.83
C VAL A 220 1.18 9.67 9.64
N VAL A 221 2.32 9.81 8.95
CA VAL A 221 2.41 10.69 7.76
C VAL A 221 1.48 10.21 6.65
N SER A 222 1.43 8.90 6.39
CA SER A 222 0.55 8.31 5.37
C SER A 222 -0.93 8.59 5.68
N ASN A 223 -1.36 8.40 6.92
CA ASN A 223 -2.75 8.66 7.33
C ASN A 223 -3.10 10.15 7.37
N LEU A 224 -2.13 11.01 7.67
CA LEU A 224 -2.32 12.46 7.58
C LEU A 224 -2.55 12.88 6.12
N VAL A 225 -1.76 12.37 5.18
CA VAL A 225 -1.95 12.61 3.75
C VAL A 225 -3.31 12.08 3.28
N PHE A 226 -3.71 10.88 3.72
CA PHE A 226 -5.05 10.35 3.48
C PHE A 226 -6.13 11.35 3.94
N TRP A 227 -6.09 11.79 5.17
CA TRP A 227 -7.04 12.76 5.73
C TRP A 227 -7.11 14.04 4.88
N CYS A 228 -5.94 14.57 4.52
CA CYS A 228 -5.85 15.79 3.70
C CYS A 228 -6.44 15.61 2.29
N ILE A 229 -6.22 14.46 1.64
CA ILE A 229 -6.79 14.18 0.32
C ILE A 229 -8.32 14.14 0.39
N VAL A 230 -8.89 13.43 1.37
CA VAL A 230 -10.36 13.38 1.55
C VAL A 230 -10.93 14.76 1.84
N ALA A 231 -10.33 15.51 2.79
CA ALA A 231 -10.78 16.83 3.16
C ALA A 231 -10.69 17.83 2.00
N ALA A 232 -9.58 17.82 1.25
CA ALA A 232 -9.41 18.67 0.08
C ALA A 232 -10.42 18.33 -1.02
N SER A 233 -10.66 17.03 -1.28
CA SER A 233 -11.64 16.58 -2.28
C SER A 233 -13.07 16.94 -1.87
N ALA A 234 -13.38 16.86 -0.59
CA ALA A 234 -14.67 17.29 -0.05
C ALA A 234 -14.89 18.79 -0.24
N ALA A 235 -13.90 19.62 0.09
CA ALA A 235 -14.00 21.08 -0.01
C ALA A 235 -13.95 21.59 -1.48
N THR A 236 -13.43 20.82 -2.42
CA THR A 236 -13.30 21.21 -3.83
C THR A 236 -14.34 20.54 -4.73
N LEU A 237 -14.28 19.22 -4.86
CA LEU A 237 -15.12 18.46 -5.80
C LEU A 237 -16.56 18.36 -5.27
N HIS A 238 -16.74 17.85 -4.05
CA HIS A 238 -18.06 17.66 -3.46
C HIS A 238 -18.82 18.96 -3.32
N ALA A 239 -18.17 20.03 -2.85
CA ALA A 239 -18.77 21.36 -2.71
C ALA A 239 -19.26 21.94 -4.04
N HIS A 240 -18.69 21.53 -5.18
CA HIS A 240 -19.11 21.95 -6.52
C HIS A 240 -19.99 20.90 -7.25
N GLY A 241 -20.48 19.89 -6.53
CA GLY A 241 -21.38 18.87 -7.10
C GLY A 241 -20.71 17.85 -8.01
N ILE A 242 -19.36 17.76 -8.03
CA ILE A 242 -18.61 16.75 -8.77
C ILE A 242 -18.48 15.51 -7.88
N THR A 243 -19.40 14.56 -8.07
CA THR A 243 -19.48 13.34 -7.24
C THR A 243 -18.92 12.10 -7.92
N ASP A 244 -18.72 12.10 -9.23
CA ASP A 244 -18.09 10.97 -9.95
C ASP A 244 -16.74 11.40 -10.51
N VAL A 245 -15.67 10.91 -9.88
CA VAL A 245 -14.30 11.13 -10.32
C VAL A 245 -13.89 9.95 -11.19
N ALA A 246 -14.17 10.03 -12.49
CA ALA A 246 -13.87 8.97 -13.44
C ALA A 246 -12.48 9.14 -14.10
N THR A 247 -11.96 10.36 -14.14
CA THR A 247 -10.74 10.71 -14.90
C THR A 247 -9.65 11.31 -14.02
N ALA A 248 -8.40 11.19 -14.49
CA ALA A 248 -7.24 11.79 -13.82
C ALA A 248 -7.32 13.33 -13.78
N ASP A 249 -7.91 13.98 -14.78
CA ASP A 249 -8.11 15.45 -14.81
C ASP A 249 -9.07 15.89 -13.68
N GLN A 250 -10.18 15.20 -13.51
CA GLN A 250 -11.10 15.47 -12.40
C GLN A 250 -10.41 15.32 -11.04
N ALA A 251 -9.58 14.29 -10.87
CA ALA A 251 -8.80 14.12 -9.64
C ALA A 251 -7.75 15.24 -9.46
N ALA A 252 -7.13 15.72 -10.53
CA ALA A 252 -6.19 16.84 -10.49
C ALA A 252 -6.89 18.18 -10.14
N ALA A 253 -8.18 18.32 -10.44
CA ALA A 253 -8.94 19.54 -10.15
C ALA A 253 -8.99 19.88 -8.66
N VAL A 254 -8.78 18.90 -7.75
CA VAL A 254 -8.66 19.12 -6.30
C VAL A 254 -7.57 20.14 -5.96
N LEU A 255 -6.50 20.20 -6.74
CA LEU A 255 -5.36 21.09 -6.50
C LEU A 255 -5.52 22.48 -7.16
N ARG A 256 -6.53 22.69 -8.00
CA ARG A 256 -6.72 23.96 -8.72
C ARG A 256 -6.83 25.21 -7.82
N PRO A 257 -7.48 25.17 -6.64
CA PRO A 257 -7.56 26.32 -5.75
C PRO A 257 -6.19 26.82 -5.26
N LEU A 258 -5.20 25.91 -5.14
CA LEU A 258 -3.85 26.26 -4.69
C LEU A 258 -2.99 26.83 -5.83
N VAL A 259 -2.96 26.16 -6.98
CA VAL A 259 -1.95 26.37 -8.02
C VAL A 259 -2.54 26.64 -9.41
N GLY A 260 -3.85 26.78 -9.53
CA GLY A 260 -4.51 27.06 -10.79
C GLY A 260 -4.18 26.03 -11.89
N PRO A 261 -3.73 26.46 -13.08
CA PRO A 261 -3.42 25.55 -14.21
C PRO A 261 -2.28 24.57 -13.93
N ILE A 262 -1.39 24.87 -12.97
CA ILE A 262 -0.25 24.00 -12.61
C ILE A 262 -0.72 22.78 -11.78
N ALA A 263 -1.98 22.75 -11.34
CA ALA A 263 -2.57 21.63 -10.61
C ALA A 263 -2.36 20.28 -11.30
N THR A 264 -2.54 20.24 -12.62
CA THR A 264 -2.36 19.01 -13.42
C THR A 264 -0.91 18.54 -13.40
N VAL A 265 0.06 19.45 -13.48
CA VAL A 265 1.49 19.11 -13.39
C VAL A 265 1.83 18.54 -12.01
N LEU A 266 1.40 19.21 -10.95
CA LEU A 266 1.68 18.80 -9.57
C LEU A 266 1.01 17.45 -9.24
N PHE A 267 -0.23 17.27 -9.67
CA PHE A 267 -0.95 15.99 -9.56
C PHE A 267 -0.22 14.86 -10.29
N THR A 268 0.16 15.10 -11.55
CA THR A 268 0.86 14.09 -12.36
C THR A 268 2.21 13.72 -11.75
N LEU A 269 2.98 14.69 -11.27
CA LEU A 269 4.25 14.44 -10.56
C LEU A 269 4.02 13.60 -9.29
N GLY A 270 2.96 13.89 -8.54
CA GLY A 270 2.58 13.12 -7.37
C GLY A 270 2.20 11.68 -7.71
N ILE A 271 1.35 11.46 -8.72
CA ILE A 271 0.92 10.13 -9.18
C ILE A 271 2.10 9.33 -9.75
N VAL A 272 2.90 9.93 -10.62
CA VAL A 272 4.06 9.26 -11.23
C VAL A 272 5.12 8.95 -10.16
N GLY A 273 5.41 9.90 -9.26
CA GLY A 273 6.38 9.71 -8.19
C GLY A 273 5.97 8.59 -7.22
N THR A 274 4.72 8.62 -6.75
CA THR A 274 4.19 7.56 -5.88
C THR A 274 4.11 6.23 -6.61
N GLY A 275 3.69 6.21 -7.88
CA GLY A 275 3.64 5.01 -8.69
C GLY A 275 5.02 4.38 -8.87
N LEU A 276 6.04 5.15 -9.23
CA LEU A 276 7.41 4.66 -9.36
C LEU A 276 8.00 4.11 -8.04
N LEU A 277 7.52 4.57 -6.88
CA LEU A 277 7.84 3.96 -5.59
C LEU A 277 7.01 2.70 -5.32
N THR A 278 5.74 2.68 -5.68
CA THR A 278 4.83 1.57 -5.37
C THR A 278 5.06 0.36 -6.28
N LEU A 279 5.38 0.56 -7.57
CA LEU A 279 5.63 -0.54 -8.50
C LEU A 279 6.71 -1.52 -8.01
N PRO A 280 7.89 -1.06 -7.52
CA PRO A 280 8.88 -1.95 -6.92
C PRO A 280 8.40 -2.68 -5.66
N VAL A 281 7.61 -2.01 -4.83
CA VAL A 281 7.03 -2.62 -3.62
C VAL A 281 6.06 -3.74 -3.98
N LEU A 282 5.20 -3.53 -4.97
CA LEU A 282 4.24 -4.53 -5.45
C LEU A 282 4.93 -5.71 -6.15
N ALA A 283 5.82 -5.43 -7.11
CA ALA A 283 6.55 -6.46 -7.84
C ALA A 283 7.54 -7.19 -6.93
N GLY A 284 8.22 -6.45 -6.04
CA GLY A 284 9.14 -6.99 -5.04
C GLY A 284 8.44 -7.89 -4.03
N SER A 285 7.32 -7.45 -3.44
CA SER A 285 6.57 -8.30 -2.49
C SER A 285 6.05 -9.58 -3.15
N ALA A 286 5.60 -9.51 -4.41
CA ALA A 286 5.21 -10.69 -5.18
C ALA A 286 6.40 -11.65 -5.39
N ALA A 287 7.57 -11.11 -5.76
CA ALA A 287 8.78 -11.89 -5.95
C ALA A 287 9.32 -12.48 -4.63
N TYR A 288 9.27 -11.73 -3.52
CA TYR A 288 9.63 -12.24 -2.20
C TYR A 288 8.73 -13.39 -1.79
N ALA A 289 7.39 -13.21 -1.87
CA ALA A 289 6.44 -14.26 -1.52
C ALA A 289 6.68 -15.56 -2.34
N LEU A 290 6.89 -15.43 -3.66
CA LEU A 290 7.16 -16.55 -4.53
C LEU A 290 8.50 -17.22 -4.19
N ALA A 291 9.57 -16.43 -4.01
CA ALA A 291 10.90 -16.93 -3.66
C ALA A 291 10.91 -17.62 -2.28
N GLU A 292 10.13 -17.13 -1.32
CA GLU A 292 9.98 -17.72 0.01
C GLU A 292 9.30 -19.09 -0.03
N VAL A 293 8.26 -19.24 -0.85
CA VAL A 293 7.59 -20.55 -1.01
C VAL A 293 8.45 -21.53 -1.78
N GLN A 294 9.22 -21.06 -2.76
CA GLN A 294 10.08 -21.89 -3.61
C GLN A 294 11.51 -22.09 -3.08
N ASP A 295 11.85 -21.41 -1.97
CA ASP A 295 13.19 -21.43 -1.37
C ASP A 295 14.31 -20.93 -2.30
N TRP A 296 14.02 -19.88 -3.06
CA TRP A 296 15.01 -19.25 -3.93
C TRP A 296 15.82 -18.21 -3.16
N ARG A 297 17.05 -17.98 -3.64
CA ARG A 297 17.83 -16.81 -3.22
C ARG A 297 17.08 -15.55 -3.62
N ARG A 298 16.98 -14.61 -2.69
CA ARG A 298 16.21 -13.36 -2.83
C ARG A 298 16.91 -12.22 -2.11
N SER A 299 17.15 -11.14 -2.80
CA SER A 299 17.56 -9.85 -2.22
C SER A 299 17.52 -8.79 -3.30
N LEU A 300 16.96 -7.62 -2.99
CA LEU A 300 17.01 -6.43 -3.84
C LEU A 300 18.38 -5.73 -3.81
N ASN A 301 19.25 -6.12 -2.87
CA ASN A 301 20.62 -5.63 -2.75
C ASN A 301 21.62 -6.53 -3.49
N ASP A 302 21.20 -7.69 -3.99
CA ASP A 302 22.04 -8.58 -4.83
C ASP A 302 21.99 -8.15 -6.30
N ASP A 303 23.05 -8.45 -7.05
CA ASP A 303 23.02 -8.34 -8.52
C ASP A 303 22.00 -9.32 -9.10
N TRP A 304 21.29 -8.92 -10.16
CA TRP A 304 20.31 -9.76 -10.87
C TRP A 304 20.89 -11.10 -11.33
N ARG A 305 22.20 -11.14 -11.62
CA ARG A 305 22.93 -12.38 -11.95
C ARG A 305 23.06 -13.36 -10.79
N ALA A 306 23.06 -12.85 -9.56
CA ALA A 306 23.14 -13.66 -8.36
C ALA A 306 21.80 -14.27 -7.95
N SER A 307 20.69 -13.61 -8.32
CA SER A 307 19.32 -14.01 -7.98
C SER A 307 18.39 -13.98 -9.21
N PRO A 308 18.71 -14.71 -10.33
CA PRO A 308 18.01 -14.55 -11.60
C PRO A 308 16.52 -14.93 -11.53
N LYS A 309 16.16 -15.93 -10.72
CA LYS A 309 14.75 -16.36 -10.54
C LYS A 309 13.92 -15.29 -9.82
N PHE A 310 14.51 -14.60 -8.84
CA PHE A 310 13.87 -13.52 -8.10
C PHE A 310 13.59 -12.32 -9.02
N TYR A 311 14.60 -11.86 -9.76
CA TYR A 311 14.42 -10.76 -10.73
C TYR A 311 13.54 -11.17 -11.92
N GLY A 312 13.55 -12.45 -12.30
CA GLY A 312 12.62 -13.01 -13.28
C GLY A 312 11.17 -12.94 -12.80
N ALA A 313 10.90 -13.18 -11.50
CA ALA A 313 9.58 -13.03 -10.91
C ALA A 313 9.12 -11.57 -10.87
N ILE A 314 10.02 -10.63 -10.59
CA ILE A 314 9.74 -9.17 -10.68
C ILE A 314 9.33 -8.82 -12.13
N ALA A 315 10.15 -9.20 -13.11
CA ALA A 315 9.89 -8.92 -14.52
C ALA A 315 8.58 -9.55 -15.01
N ALA A 316 8.29 -10.79 -14.60
CA ALA A 316 7.05 -11.48 -14.94
C ALA A 316 5.83 -10.78 -14.32
N SER A 317 5.90 -10.34 -13.06
CA SER A 317 4.83 -9.60 -12.40
C SER A 317 4.55 -8.27 -13.09
N MET A 318 5.60 -7.54 -13.47
CA MET A 318 5.50 -6.28 -14.21
C MET A 318 4.90 -6.49 -15.62
N ALA A 319 5.34 -7.53 -16.34
CA ALA A 319 4.83 -7.88 -17.67
C ALA A 319 3.35 -8.28 -17.62
N LEU A 320 2.96 -9.10 -16.63
CA LEU A 320 1.56 -9.48 -16.42
C LEU A 320 0.70 -8.27 -16.02
N GLY A 321 1.22 -7.38 -15.17
CA GLY A 321 0.56 -6.12 -14.84
C GLY A 321 0.33 -5.25 -16.09
N LEU A 322 1.36 -5.10 -16.94
CA LEU A 322 1.24 -4.40 -18.21
C LEU A 322 0.20 -5.06 -19.13
N LEU A 323 0.19 -6.39 -19.22
CA LEU A 323 -0.80 -7.12 -20.04
C LEU A 323 -2.23 -6.86 -19.55
N LEU A 324 -2.48 -6.81 -18.24
CA LEU A 324 -3.82 -6.52 -17.72
C LEU A 324 -4.30 -5.10 -18.04
N THR A 325 -3.41 -4.16 -18.37
CA THR A 325 -3.83 -2.80 -18.77
C THR A 325 -4.55 -2.78 -20.12
N THR A 326 -4.46 -3.86 -20.92
CA THR A 326 -5.18 -4.00 -22.21
C THR A 326 -6.69 -4.19 -22.05
N TRP A 327 -7.20 -4.40 -20.83
CA TRP A 327 -8.63 -4.56 -20.58
C TRP A 327 -9.45 -3.27 -20.70
N GLU A 328 -8.82 -2.13 -20.99
CA GLU A 328 -9.46 -0.83 -21.21
C GLU A 328 -10.38 -0.36 -20.07
N VAL A 329 -10.16 -0.84 -18.87
CA VAL A 329 -10.91 -0.41 -17.68
C VAL A 329 -10.48 1.01 -17.30
N PRO A 330 -11.43 1.92 -16.96
CA PRO A 330 -11.10 3.25 -16.47
C PRO A 330 -10.13 3.18 -15.27
N PRO A 331 -9.06 4.01 -15.24
CA PRO A 331 -7.99 3.90 -14.25
C PRO A 331 -8.48 3.94 -12.80
N ILE A 332 -9.40 4.83 -12.49
CA ILE A 332 -9.95 4.98 -11.13
C ILE A 332 -10.79 3.78 -10.73
N LYS A 333 -11.60 3.22 -11.63
CA LYS A 333 -12.36 1.99 -11.37
C LYS A 333 -11.42 0.81 -11.13
N MET A 334 -10.34 0.71 -11.89
CA MET A 334 -9.34 -0.34 -11.70
C MET A 334 -8.65 -0.24 -10.33
N LEU A 335 -8.33 0.97 -9.87
CA LEU A 335 -7.78 1.22 -8.54
C LEU A 335 -8.79 0.87 -7.42
N LEU A 336 -10.08 1.16 -7.59
CA LEU A 336 -11.12 0.77 -6.64
C LEU A 336 -11.26 -0.76 -6.56
N TRP A 337 -11.29 -1.44 -7.70
CA TRP A 337 -11.37 -2.90 -7.74
C TRP A 337 -10.14 -3.57 -7.12
N SER A 338 -8.93 -3.01 -7.37
CA SER A 338 -7.71 -3.52 -6.74
C SER A 338 -7.74 -3.34 -5.21
N ALA A 339 -8.28 -2.23 -4.73
CA ALA A 339 -8.46 -1.99 -3.31
C ALA A 339 -9.45 -2.99 -2.67
N ILE A 340 -10.56 -3.29 -3.33
CA ILE A 340 -11.52 -4.31 -2.89
C ILE A 340 -10.86 -5.69 -2.87
N ALA A 341 -10.10 -6.06 -3.91
CA ALA A 341 -9.38 -7.33 -3.96
C ALA A 341 -8.39 -7.46 -2.80
N ASN A 342 -7.68 -6.40 -2.44
CA ASN A 342 -6.82 -6.36 -1.25
C ASN A 342 -7.62 -6.56 0.05
N ALA A 343 -8.80 -5.93 0.16
CA ALA A 343 -9.66 -6.09 1.33
C ALA A 343 -10.12 -7.55 1.51
N LEU A 344 -10.41 -8.25 0.42
CA LEU A 344 -10.81 -9.66 0.44
C LEU A 344 -9.66 -10.61 0.78
N LEU A 345 -8.44 -10.26 0.38
CA LEU A 345 -7.24 -11.06 0.66
C LEU A 345 -6.68 -10.86 2.07
N ALA A 346 -6.93 -9.71 2.69
CA ALA A 346 -6.35 -9.36 3.99
C ALA A 346 -6.75 -10.33 5.13
N PRO A 347 -8.01 -10.78 5.29
CA PRO A 347 -8.40 -11.64 6.42
C PRO A 347 -7.56 -12.91 6.57
N PRO A 348 -7.39 -13.78 5.56
CA PRO A 348 -6.63 -15.00 5.73
C PRO A 348 -5.14 -14.75 6.02
N LEU A 349 -4.56 -13.67 5.49
CA LEU A 349 -3.18 -13.30 5.79
C LEU A 349 -3.04 -12.76 7.22
N LEU A 350 -3.97 -11.93 7.69
CA LEU A 350 -3.99 -11.42 9.07
C LEU A 350 -4.18 -12.54 10.08
N ALA A 351 -5.03 -13.53 9.78
CA ALA A 351 -5.18 -14.73 10.60
C ALA A 351 -3.84 -15.48 10.74
N GLY A 352 -3.13 -15.65 9.63
CA GLY A 352 -1.80 -16.27 9.61
C GLY A 352 -0.77 -15.47 10.40
N ILE A 353 -0.72 -14.15 10.23
CA ILE A 353 0.17 -13.24 10.96
C ILE A 353 -0.11 -13.30 12.48
N LEU A 354 -1.39 -13.22 12.86
CA LEU A 354 -1.81 -13.31 14.26
C LEU A 354 -1.43 -14.65 14.87
N TRP A 355 -1.64 -15.75 14.15
CA TRP A 355 -1.29 -17.08 14.61
C TRP A 355 0.21 -17.26 14.77
N ILE A 356 1.03 -16.88 13.77
CA ILE A 356 2.49 -16.95 13.82
C ILE A 356 3.04 -16.08 14.95
N GLY A 357 2.56 -14.84 15.08
CA GLY A 357 3.01 -13.90 16.10
C GLY A 357 2.80 -14.38 17.54
N ASN A 358 1.92 -15.37 17.77
CA ASN A 358 1.68 -15.99 19.07
C ASN A 358 2.41 -17.33 19.27
N ARG A 359 3.13 -17.84 18.26
CA ARG A 359 3.84 -19.12 18.35
C ARG A 359 5.21 -18.94 19.02
N ARG A 360 5.40 -19.50 20.18
CA ARG A 360 6.67 -19.44 20.93
C ARG A 360 7.82 -20.19 20.24
N ASP A 361 7.53 -21.26 19.50
CA ASP A 361 8.53 -22.00 18.72
C ASP A 361 9.14 -21.16 17.57
N VAL A 362 8.40 -20.20 17.05
CA VAL A 362 8.83 -19.28 15.99
C VAL A 362 9.37 -17.97 16.58
N MET A 363 8.61 -17.35 17.48
CA MET A 363 8.86 -15.98 17.99
C MET A 363 9.79 -15.95 19.22
N LYS A 364 10.02 -17.09 19.87
CA LYS A 364 10.81 -17.20 21.12
C LYS A 364 10.30 -16.23 22.20
N GLU A 365 11.15 -15.26 22.57
CA GLU A 365 10.80 -14.22 23.56
C GLU A 365 10.04 -13.04 22.97
N CYS A 366 10.02 -12.91 21.63
CA CYS A 366 9.39 -11.81 20.89
C CYS A 366 7.92 -12.07 20.54
N VAL A 367 7.20 -12.91 21.30
CA VAL A 367 5.76 -13.20 21.09
C VAL A 367 4.95 -11.92 21.14
N ASN A 368 3.83 -11.89 20.42
CA ASN A 368 2.92 -10.75 20.45
C ASN A 368 2.49 -10.38 21.87
N GLY A 369 2.62 -9.09 22.19
CA GLY A 369 2.05 -8.53 23.41
C GLY A 369 0.51 -8.37 23.30
N ARG A 370 -0.14 -8.05 24.42
CA ARG A 370 -1.61 -7.86 24.46
C ARG A 370 -2.09 -6.79 23.48
N TRP A 371 -1.39 -5.67 23.38
CA TRP A 371 -1.75 -4.55 22.48
C TRP A 371 -1.56 -4.91 21.00
N SER A 372 -0.49 -5.60 20.65
CA SER A 372 -0.28 -6.09 19.29
C SER A 372 -1.34 -7.10 18.89
N ASN A 373 -1.68 -8.06 19.78
CA ASN A 373 -2.77 -9.00 19.53
C ASN A 373 -4.14 -8.32 19.41
N ALA A 374 -4.42 -7.32 20.25
CA ALA A 374 -5.66 -6.55 20.15
C ALA A 374 -5.74 -5.77 18.82
N GLY A 375 -4.66 -5.11 18.42
CA GLY A 375 -4.63 -4.32 17.16
C GLY A 375 -4.74 -5.19 15.91
N VAL A 376 -3.91 -6.25 15.80
CA VAL A 376 -3.98 -7.18 14.65
C VAL A 376 -5.29 -7.97 14.66
N GLY A 377 -5.78 -8.37 15.84
CA GLY A 377 -7.06 -9.06 15.99
C GLY A 377 -8.24 -8.17 15.56
N LEU A 378 -8.24 -6.89 15.95
CA LEU A 378 -9.25 -5.93 15.52
C LEU A 378 -9.19 -5.73 14.00
N ALA A 379 -8.00 -5.58 13.43
CA ALA A 379 -7.82 -5.49 11.99
C ALA A 379 -8.36 -6.74 11.27
N PHE A 380 -8.08 -7.93 11.77
CA PHE A 380 -8.63 -9.20 11.25
C PHE A 380 -10.16 -9.20 11.27
N VAL A 381 -10.79 -8.81 12.37
CA VAL A 381 -12.25 -8.75 12.50
C VAL A 381 -12.84 -7.74 11.51
N VAL A 382 -12.29 -6.52 11.47
CA VAL A 382 -12.75 -5.45 10.58
C VAL A 382 -12.66 -5.88 9.11
N MET A 383 -11.54 -6.46 8.69
CA MET A 383 -11.35 -6.92 7.31
C MET A 383 -12.23 -8.11 6.97
N THR A 384 -12.48 -9.02 7.94
CA THR A 384 -13.41 -10.15 7.76
C THR A 384 -14.85 -9.66 7.59
N ILE A 385 -15.29 -8.70 8.41
CA ILE A 385 -16.61 -8.06 8.27
C ILE A 385 -16.71 -7.38 6.90
N SER A 386 -15.68 -6.64 6.50
CA SER A 386 -15.65 -5.95 5.20
C SER A 386 -15.78 -6.93 4.02
N ALA A 387 -15.07 -8.06 4.08
CA ALA A 387 -15.17 -9.11 3.07
C ALA A 387 -16.57 -9.76 3.06
N GLY A 388 -17.15 -9.99 4.24
CA GLY A 388 -18.52 -10.50 4.37
C GLY A 388 -19.59 -9.55 3.83
N VAL A 389 -19.45 -8.24 4.13
CA VAL A 389 -20.34 -7.20 3.60
C VAL A 389 -20.25 -7.12 2.08
N TRP A 390 -19.04 -7.18 1.53
CA TRP A 390 -18.86 -7.21 0.08
C TRP A 390 -19.53 -8.43 -0.56
N ALA A 391 -19.31 -9.62 -0.01
CA ALA A 391 -19.93 -10.86 -0.49
C ALA A 391 -21.45 -10.75 -0.44
N TRP A 392 -22.02 -10.22 0.64
CA TRP A 392 -23.45 -9.98 0.77
C TRP A 392 -23.97 -9.00 -0.30
N LEU A 393 -23.25 -7.88 -0.53
CA LEU A 393 -23.62 -6.89 -1.55
C LEU A 393 -23.65 -7.50 -2.96
N VAL A 394 -22.72 -8.42 -3.26
CA VAL A 394 -22.66 -9.10 -4.57
C VAL A 394 -23.76 -10.15 -4.73
N LEU A 395 -24.17 -10.83 -3.64
CA LEU A 395 -25.18 -11.88 -3.69
C LEU A 395 -26.63 -11.35 -3.71
N VAL A 396 -26.86 -10.16 -3.14
CA VAL A 396 -28.21 -9.56 -3.01
C VAL A 396 -28.54 -8.63 -4.18
N THR A 397 -27.55 -8.28 -5.00
CA THR A 397 -27.72 -7.43 -6.18
C THR A 397 -27.43 -8.15 -7.47
#